data_89af16fcd78c146c1a41def308c092f0
#
_entry.id   89af16fcd78c146c1a41def308c092f0
#
_cell.length_a   1.000
_cell.length_b   1.000
_cell.length_c   1.000
_cell.angle_alpha   90.00
_cell.angle_beta   90.00
_cell.angle_gamma   90.00
#
_symmetry.space_group_name_H-M   'P 1'
#
loop_
_entity.id
_entity.type
_entity.pdbx_description
1 polymer ?
#
loop_
_entity_poly.entity_id
_entity_poly.type
_entity_poly.pdbx_seq_one_letter_code
_entity_poly.pdbx_strand_id
1 'polypeptide(L)' 'MSGLGLVVVSAPLPSGGRRVRAAGEILGLAFGARDVEEFLRRAGLEDVDVETSELIEWQGGGPDVWAPGP' A
#
# COMPACT_ATOMS: atom_id res chain seq x y z
N MET A 1 0.11 -17.11 -12.03
CA MET A 1 1.08 -16.08 -11.69
C MET A 1 0.37 -14.80 -11.29
N SER A 2 0.62 -14.37 -10.11
CA SER A 2 -0.05 -13.20 -9.58
C SER A 2 0.80 -11.97 -9.81
N GLY A 3 1.26 -11.77 -11.02
CA GLY A 3 2.21 -10.71 -11.29
C GLY A 3 1.64 -9.33 -11.28
N LEU A 4 0.43 -9.15 -10.73
CA LEU A 4 -0.20 -7.84 -10.75
C LEU A 4 0.17 -6.97 -9.58
N GLY A 5 0.84 -7.52 -8.57
CA GLY A 5 1.20 -6.75 -7.40
C GLY A 5 2.41 -5.88 -7.62
N LEU A 6 2.30 -4.87 -8.47
CA LEU A 6 3.39 -3.90 -8.65
C LEU A 6 3.65 -3.13 -7.37
N VAL A 7 2.63 -2.90 -6.58
CA VAL A 7 2.71 -2.18 -5.33
C VAL A 7 2.30 -3.13 -4.23
N VAL A 8 3.11 -3.21 -3.18
CA VAL A 8 2.81 -4.10 -2.06
C VAL A 8 2.67 -3.24 -0.81
N VAL A 9 1.53 -3.38 -0.15
CA VAL A 9 1.28 -2.71 1.13
C VAL A 9 1.36 -3.78 2.21
N SER A 10 2.31 -3.65 3.11
CA SER A 10 2.57 -4.66 4.12
C SER A 10 1.42 -4.74 5.12
N ALA A 11 1.43 -5.79 5.94
CA ALA A 11 0.53 -5.85 7.08
C ALA A 11 0.83 -4.69 8.02
N PRO A 12 -0.16 -4.26 8.82
CA PRO A 12 0.05 -3.19 9.78
C PRO A 12 1.20 -3.53 10.74
N LEU A 13 2.05 -2.54 10.98
CA LEU A 13 3.17 -2.69 11.90
C LEU A 13 2.68 -2.55 13.34
N PRO A 14 3.40 -3.14 14.29
CA PRO A 14 3.00 -3.01 15.70
C PRO A 14 2.87 -1.56 16.16
N SER A 15 3.66 -0.67 15.60
CA SER A 15 3.62 0.75 15.94
C SER A 15 2.60 1.52 15.10
N GLY A 16 1.85 0.81 14.26
CA GLY A 16 0.90 1.47 13.37
C GLY A 16 1.52 1.78 12.03
N GLY A 17 0.65 1.96 11.03
CA GLY A 17 1.14 2.26 9.68
C GLY A 17 1.46 1.00 8.91
N ARG A 18 1.59 1.15 7.60
CA ARG A 18 1.88 0.03 6.70
C ARG A 18 2.96 0.47 5.73
N ARG A 19 3.94 -0.41 5.51
CA ARG A 19 5.04 -0.09 4.60
C ARG A 19 4.58 -0.30 3.16
N VAL A 20 4.88 0.66 2.30
CA VAL A 20 4.50 0.61 0.89
C VAL A 20 5.75 0.41 0.07
N ARG A 21 5.73 -0.59 -0.80
CA ARG A 21 6.86 -0.92 -1.68
C ARG A 21 6.36 -0.98 -3.11
N ALA A 22 7.22 -0.62 -4.03
CA ALA A 22 6.92 -0.74 -5.45
C ALA A 22 8.21 -1.04 -6.18
N ALA A 23 8.16 -2.04 -7.07
CA ALA A 23 9.32 -2.41 -7.90
C ALA A 23 10.56 -2.68 -7.06
N GLY A 24 10.38 -3.25 -5.87
CA GLY A 24 11.49 -3.59 -5.01
C GLY A 24 12.01 -2.45 -4.16
N GLU A 25 11.42 -1.28 -4.27
CA GLU A 25 11.83 -0.12 -3.49
C GLU A 25 10.78 0.22 -2.44
N ILE A 26 11.23 0.63 -1.27
CA ILE A 26 10.34 1.08 -0.22
C ILE A 26 9.99 2.54 -0.50
N LEU A 27 8.70 2.80 -0.69
CA LEU A 27 8.23 4.16 -0.96
C LEU A 27 8.03 4.95 0.32
N GLY A 28 7.64 4.28 1.40
CA GLY A 28 7.44 4.96 2.65
C GLY A 28 6.50 4.21 3.56
N LEU A 29 6.14 4.85 4.66
CA LEU A 29 5.24 4.31 5.66
C LEU A 29 3.93 5.09 5.54
N ALA A 30 2.84 4.37 5.26
CA ALA A 30 1.53 4.97 5.07
C ALA A 30 0.68 4.75 6.31
N PHE A 31 -0.10 5.77 6.66
CA PHE A 31 -1.02 5.69 7.79
C PHE A 31 -2.46 5.78 7.34
N GLY A 32 -2.69 5.72 6.05
CA GLY A 32 -4.03 5.75 5.48
C GLY A 32 -3.94 5.61 3.97
N ALA A 33 -5.09 5.40 3.34
CA ALA A 33 -5.12 5.21 1.89
C ALA A 33 -4.61 6.43 1.15
N ARG A 34 -4.81 7.61 1.70
CA ARG A 34 -4.35 8.83 1.07
C ARG A 34 -2.82 8.86 0.96
N ASP A 35 -2.13 8.34 1.98
CA ASP A 35 -0.68 8.28 1.92
C ASP A 35 -0.21 7.35 0.82
N VAL A 36 -0.89 6.23 0.64
CA VAL A 36 -0.56 5.30 -0.45
C VAL A 36 -0.74 6.00 -1.78
N GLU A 37 -1.85 6.71 -1.95
CA GLU A 37 -2.10 7.45 -3.18
C GLU A 37 -0.99 8.46 -3.46
N GLU A 38 -0.55 9.15 -2.42
CA GLU A 38 0.51 10.14 -2.55
C GLU A 38 1.81 9.48 -3.00
N PHE A 39 2.16 8.34 -2.39
CA PHE A 39 3.37 7.63 -2.77
C PHE A 39 3.31 7.18 -4.22
N LEU A 40 2.16 6.70 -4.66
CA LEU A 40 2.01 6.24 -6.03
C LEU A 40 2.13 7.39 -7.01
N ARG A 41 1.57 8.54 -6.65
CA ARG A 41 1.66 9.71 -7.52
C ARG A 41 3.11 10.15 -7.69
N ARG A 42 3.89 10.12 -6.61
CA ARG A 42 5.30 10.48 -6.68
C ARG A 42 6.08 9.49 -7.51
N ALA A 43 5.62 8.24 -7.57
CA ALA A 43 6.27 7.21 -8.36
C ALA A 43 5.80 7.23 -9.82
N GLY A 44 4.96 8.19 -10.19
CA GLY A 44 4.50 8.33 -11.56
C GLY A 44 3.22 7.57 -11.86
N LEU A 45 2.58 7.00 -10.85
CA LEU A 45 1.36 6.24 -11.03
C LEU A 45 0.19 7.11 -10.60
N GLU A 46 -0.34 7.87 -11.55
CA GLU A 46 -1.48 8.73 -11.29
C GLU A 46 -2.78 8.01 -11.58
N ASP A 47 -3.84 8.50 -11.00
CA ASP A 47 -5.20 7.99 -11.24
C ASP A 47 -5.38 6.53 -10.85
N VAL A 48 -4.62 6.07 -9.87
CA VAL A 48 -4.79 4.73 -9.33
C VAL A 48 -5.79 4.78 -8.19
N ASP A 49 -6.85 3.98 -8.32
CA ASP A 49 -7.82 3.86 -7.25
C ASP A 49 -7.27 2.89 -6.22
N VAL A 50 -6.79 3.43 -5.10
CA VAL A 50 -6.08 2.65 -4.10
C VAL A 50 -6.95 1.52 -3.55
N GLU A 51 -8.27 1.72 -3.49
CA GLU A 51 -9.15 0.73 -2.88
C GLU A 51 -9.52 -0.42 -3.80
N THR A 52 -9.45 -0.20 -5.11
CA THR A 52 -9.93 -1.21 -6.05
C THR A 52 -8.87 -1.66 -7.06
N SER A 53 -7.71 -1.00 -7.09
CA SER A 53 -6.71 -1.31 -8.11
C SER A 53 -6.10 -2.68 -7.89
N GLU A 54 -6.01 -3.46 -8.96
CA GLU A 54 -5.35 -4.76 -8.93
C GLU A 54 -3.82 -4.63 -8.91
N LEU A 55 -3.31 -3.43 -9.11
CA LEU A 55 -1.88 -3.21 -9.04
C LEU A 55 -1.35 -3.26 -7.61
N ILE A 56 -2.23 -3.16 -6.64
CA ILE A 56 -1.85 -3.10 -5.23
C ILE A 56 -2.16 -4.43 -4.57
N GLU A 57 -1.15 -5.01 -3.97
CA GLU A 57 -1.31 -6.22 -3.17
C GLU A 57 -1.37 -5.80 -1.70
N TRP A 58 -2.48 -6.06 -1.05
CA TRP A 58 -2.68 -5.74 0.36
C TRP A 58 -2.38 -6.98 1.20
N GLN A 59 -1.42 -6.89 2.07
CA GLN A 59 -1.02 -8.01 2.92
C GLN A 59 -1.53 -7.79 4.34
N GLY A 60 -2.20 -8.81 4.89
CA GLY A 60 -2.64 -8.74 6.27
C GLY A 60 -3.82 -7.82 6.52
N GLY A 61 -4.63 -7.57 5.51
CA GLY A 61 -5.81 -6.72 5.66
C GLY A 61 -5.98 -5.81 4.46
N GLY A 62 -7.21 -5.36 4.26
CA GLY A 62 -7.56 -4.52 3.12
C GLY A 62 -7.18 -3.06 3.31
N PRO A 63 -7.68 -2.20 2.40
CA PRO A 63 -7.28 -0.79 2.41
C PRO A 63 -7.84 0.03 3.56
N ASP A 64 -8.67 -0.55 4.39
CA ASP A 64 -9.22 0.14 5.55
C ASP A 64 -8.57 -0.26 6.86
N VAL A 65 -7.54 -1.11 6.82
CA VAL A 65 -6.87 -1.61 8.01
C VAL A 65 -5.52 -0.91 8.14
N TRP A 66 -5.34 -0.09 9.16
CA TRP A 66 -4.13 0.73 9.29
C TRP A 66 -3.42 0.57 10.63
N ALA A 67 -4.00 -0.22 11.52
CA ALA A 67 -3.40 -0.50 12.81
C ALA A 67 -3.54 -2.00 13.09
N PRO A 68 -2.62 -2.59 13.84
CA PRO A 68 -2.75 -4.00 14.21
C PRO A 68 -4.00 -4.17 15.05
N GLY A 69 -4.63 -5.34 14.94
CA GLY A 69 -5.82 -5.62 15.71
C GLY A 69 -5.51 -5.71 17.20
N PRO A 70 -6.56 -5.75 18.01
CA PRO A 70 -6.39 -5.84 19.47
C PRO A 70 -5.78 -7.18 19.88
#